data_eb806b864abe97c2d942030aa36c6108
#
_entry.id   eb806b864abe97c2d942030aa36c6108
#
_cell.length_a   1.000
_cell.length_b   1.000
_cell.length_c   1.000
_cell.angle_alpha   90.00
_cell.angle_beta   90.00
_cell.angle_gamma   90.00
#
_symmetry.space_group_name_H-M   'P 1'
#
loop_
_entity.id
_entity.type
_entity.pdbx_description
1 polymer ?
#
loop_
_entity_poly.entity_id
_entity_poly.type
_entity_poly.pdbx_seq_one_letter_code
_entity_poly.pdbx_strand_id
1 'polypeptide(L)' 'MVMRVVFDTNTVVSALLFSKGRLSWLREVWSQNKATPLISEVTEAEIRRVLAYPKFKLSNAEQEVLLGEYLPFCERITI' A
#
# COMPACT_ATOMS: atom_id res chain seq x y z
N MET A 1 -17.29 4.19 13.61
CA MET A 1 -17.16 3.01 12.73
C MET A 1 -16.07 3.26 11.71
N VAL A 2 -15.15 2.31 11.56
CA VAL A 2 -14.05 2.44 10.59
C VAL A 2 -14.53 1.94 9.24
N MET A 3 -14.29 2.74 8.19
CA MET A 3 -14.66 2.37 6.83
C MET A 3 -13.66 1.34 6.29
N ARG A 4 -14.18 0.29 5.64
CA ARG A 4 -13.36 -0.73 4.97
C ARG A 4 -13.32 -0.39 3.48
N VAL A 5 -12.11 -0.25 2.93
CA VAL A 5 -11.91 0.30 1.59
C VAL A 5 -10.96 -0.56 0.78
N VAL A 6 -11.28 -0.80 -0.49
CA VAL A 6 -10.37 -1.42 -1.44
C VAL A 6 -9.67 -0.30 -2.20
N PHE A 7 -8.34 -0.23 -2.07
CA PHE A 7 -7.55 0.75 -2.81
C PHE A 7 -6.99 0.12 -4.09
N ASP A 8 -6.98 0.88 -5.15
CA ASP A 8 -6.33 0.49 -6.39
C ASP A 8 -4.82 0.37 -6.18
N THR A 9 -4.19 -0.60 -6.85
CA THR A 9 -2.75 -0.84 -6.74
C THR A 9 -1.93 0.42 -7.02
N ASN A 10 -2.27 1.15 -8.07
CA ASN A 10 -1.53 2.36 -8.41
C ASN A 10 -1.67 3.43 -7.35
N THR A 11 -2.83 3.52 -6.71
CA THR A 11 -3.07 4.46 -5.62
C THR A 11 -2.16 4.16 -4.43
N VAL A 12 -2.09 2.88 -4.04
CA VAL A 12 -1.25 2.46 -2.92
C VAL A 12 0.23 2.71 -3.23
N VAL A 13 0.68 2.30 -4.40
CA VAL A 13 2.08 2.48 -4.81
C VAL A 13 2.45 3.96 -4.81
N SER A 14 1.59 4.81 -5.35
CA SER A 14 1.86 6.25 -5.36
C SER A 14 1.95 6.82 -3.95
N ALA A 15 1.06 6.40 -3.05
CA ALA A 15 1.09 6.86 -1.67
C ALA A 15 2.35 6.41 -0.93
N LEU A 16 2.87 5.22 -1.25
CA LEU A 16 4.07 4.70 -0.61
C LEU A 16 5.35 5.34 -1.16
N LEU A 17 5.41 5.55 -2.48
CA LEU A 17 6.62 6.05 -3.13
C LEU A 17 6.81 7.55 -3.02
N PHE A 18 5.71 8.31 -3.02
CA PHE A 18 5.78 9.76 -3.10
C PHE A 18 5.23 10.38 -1.82
N SER A 19 6.10 10.47 -0.81
CA SER A 19 5.72 10.94 0.52
C SER A 19 5.19 12.38 0.52
N LYS A 20 5.48 13.16 -0.52
CA LYS A 20 4.98 14.52 -0.68
C LYS A 20 4.06 14.66 -1.90
N GLY A 21 3.62 13.54 -2.47
CA GLY A 21 2.75 13.55 -3.63
C GLY A 21 1.29 13.81 -3.28
N ARG A 22 0.45 13.84 -4.31
CA ARG A 22 -0.98 14.13 -4.17
C ARG A 22 -1.72 13.13 -3.28
N LEU A 23 -1.21 11.90 -3.19
CA LEU A 23 -1.85 10.83 -2.43
C LEU A 23 -1.17 10.55 -1.09
N SER A 24 -0.23 11.41 -0.67
CA SER A 24 0.50 11.19 0.57
C SER A 24 -0.41 11.17 1.80
N TRP A 25 -1.53 11.90 1.77
CA TRP A 25 -2.51 11.92 2.87
C TRP A 25 -3.14 10.56 3.13
N LEU A 26 -3.14 9.67 2.14
CA LEU A 26 -3.70 8.32 2.31
C LEU A 26 -2.93 7.51 3.36
N ARG A 27 -1.62 7.73 3.49
CA ARG A 27 -0.82 7.02 4.49
C ARG A 27 -1.33 7.34 5.90
N GLU A 28 -1.72 8.58 6.14
CA GLU A 28 -2.32 8.95 7.42
C GLU A 28 -3.67 8.29 7.62
N VAL A 29 -4.46 8.17 6.56
CA VAL A 29 -5.78 7.57 6.63
C VAL A 29 -5.71 6.15 7.16
N TRP A 30 -4.83 5.31 6.61
CA TRP A 30 -4.76 3.93 7.10
C TRP A 30 -3.93 3.80 8.37
N SER A 31 -2.86 4.58 8.55
CA SER A 31 -2.02 4.45 9.74
C SER A 31 -2.73 4.96 11.00
N GLN A 32 -3.65 5.88 10.86
CA GLN A 32 -4.44 6.40 11.98
C GLN A 32 -5.79 5.68 12.12
N ASN A 33 -5.98 4.59 11.42
CA ASN A 33 -7.20 3.78 11.45
C ASN A 33 -8.47 4.56 11.10
N LYS A 34 -8.36 5.57 10.24
CA LYS A 34 -9.52 6.28 9.73
C LYS A 34 -10.26 5.45 8.70
N ALA A 35 -9.54 4.57 8.00
CA ALA A 35 -10.12 3.59 7.10
C ALA A 35 -9.25 2.35 7.15
N THR A 36 -9.85 1.18 6.99
CA THR A 36 -9.12 -0.09 6.96
C THR A 36 -8.99 -0.55 5.53
N PRO A 37 -7.77 -0.60 4.97
CA PRO A 37 -7.59 -1.11 3.62
C PRO A 37 -7.87 -2.62 3.58
N LEU A 38 -8.51 -3.07 2.52
CA LEU A 38 -8.72 -4.50 2.30
C LEU A 38 -7.70 -4.99 1.28
N ILE A 39 -7.11 -6.16 1.51
CA ILE A 39 -6.12 -6.72 0.61
C ILE A 39 -6.33 -8.22 0.44
N SER A 40 -6.15 -8.71 -0.79
CA SER A 40 -6.14 -10.13 -1.09
C SER A 40 -4.74 -10.56 -1.49
N GLU A 41 -4.50 -11.88 -1.60
CA GLU A 41 -3.20 -12.38 -2.08
C GLU A 41 -2.87 -11.84 -3.46
N VAL A 42 -3.87 -11.76 -4.34
CA VAL A 42 -3.68 -11.26 -5.71
C VAL A 42 -3.25 -9.80 -5.69
N THR A 43 -3.94 -8.98 -4.89
CA THR A 43 -3.61 -7.56 -4.80
C THR A 43 -2.23 -7.35 -4.18
N GLU A 44 -1.89 -8.11 -3.14
CA GLU A 44 -0.56 -8.02 -2.53
C GLU A 44 0.53 -8.36 -3.54
N ALA A 45 0.35 -9.45 -4.30
CA ALA A 45 1.32 -9.85 -5.33
C ALA A 45 1.49 -8.76 -6.38
N GLU A 46 0.40 -8.09 -6.73
CA GLU A 46 0.43 -7.01 -7.70
C GLU A 46 1.21 -5.80 -7.20
N ILE A 47 0.99 -5.42 -5.94
CA ILE A 47 1.72 -4.32 -5.33
C ILE A 47 3.21 -4.65 -5.27
N ARG A 48 3.58 -5.87 -4.86
CA ARG A 48 4.97 -6.30 -4.81
C ARG A 48 5.63 -6.24 -6.19
N ARG A 49 4.92 -6.68 -7.21
CA ARG A 49 5.42 -6.67 -8.58
C ARG A 49 5.68 -5.25 -9.08
N VAL A 50 4.76 -4.33 -8.80
CA VAL A 50 4.92 -2.94 -9.24
C VAL A 50 6.07 -2.26 -8.52
N LEU A 51 6.22 -2.49 -7.21
CA LEU A 51 7.34 -1.92 -6.45
C LEU A 51 8.69 -2.45 -6.94
N ALA A 52 8.71 -3.64 -7.53
CA ALA A 52 9.94 -4.24 -8.05
C ALA A 52 10.31 -3.74 -9.45
N TYR A 53 9.52 -2.86 -10.05
CA TYR A 53 9.84 -2.34 -11.38
C TYR A 53 11.17 -1.58 -11.34
N PRO A 54 12.07 -1.85 -12.32
CA PRO A 54 13.40 -1.20 -12.34
C PRO A 54 13.34 0.32 -12.34
N LYS A 55 12.28 0.91 -12.87
CA LYS A 55 12.16 2.37 -12.93
C LYS A 55 12.12 3.03 -11.55
N PHE A 56 11.72 2.30 -10.51
CA PHE A 56 11.66 2.84 -9.16
C PHE A 56 12.98 2.70 -8.41
N LYS A 57 13.89 1.87 -8.91
CA LYS A 57 15.25 1.70 -8.35
C LYS A 57 15.26 1.34 -6.87
N LEU A 58 14.30 0.55 -6.45
CA LEU A 58 14.20 0.10 -5.06
C LEU A 58 14.92 -1.23 -4.89
N SER A 59 15.73 -1.34 -3.83
CA SER A 59 16.29 -2.62 -3.43
C SER A 59 15.20 -3.50 -2.82
N ASN A 60 15.46 -4.81 -2.68
CA ASN A 60 14.52 -5.70 -2.02
C ASN A 60 14.22 -5.24 -0.59
N ALA A 61 15.23 -4.76 0.12
CA ALA A 61 15.06 -4.25 1.48
C ALA A 61 14.15 -3.03 1.50
N GLU A 62 14.34 -2.12 0.56
CA GLU A 62 13.52 -0.92 0.47
C GLU A 62 12.07 -1.25 0.14
N GLN A 63 11.86 -2.22 -0.75
CA GLN A 63 10.52 -2.69 -1.09
C GLN A 63 9.81 -3.24 0.15
N GLU A 64 10.51 -4.04 0.96
CA GLU A 64 9.93 -4.61 2.17
C GLU A 64 9.62 -3.54 3.23
N VAL A 65 10.47 -2.51 3.34
CA VAL A 65 10.20 -1.38 4.24
C VAL A 65 8.90 -0.69 3.85
N LEU A 66 8.71 -0.42 2.57
CA LEU A 66 7.50 0.24 2.08
C LEU A 66 6.26 -0.62 2.32
N LEU A 67 6.36 -1.91 2.05
CA LEU A 67 5.25 -2.83 2.30
C LEU A 67 4.91 -2.89 3.78
N GLY A 68 5.92 -2.80 4.66
CA GLY A 68 5.71 -2.76 6.10
C GLY A 68 4.96 -1.52 6.58
N GLU A 69 4.86 -0.50 5.76
CA GLU A 69 4.10 0.71 6.07
C GLU A 69 2.63 0.60 5.65
N TYR A 70 2.26 -0.48 4.99
CA TYR A 70 0.90 -0.67 4.49
C TYR A 70 0.28 -1.98 4.96
N LEU A 71 0.98 -3.12 4.74
CA LEU A 71 0.40 -4.44 5.00
C LEU A 71 -0.10 -4.63 6.44
N PRO A 72 0.60 -4.15 7.49
CA PRO A 72 0.11 -4.34 8.85
C PRO A 72 -1.22 -3.65 9.13
N PHE A 73 -1.58 -2.65 8.35
CA PHE A 73 -2.83 -1.92 8.51
C PHE A 73 -3.97 -2.51 7.69
N CYS A 74 -3.67 -3.47 6.83
CA CYS A 74 -4.67 -4.08 5.95
C CYS A 74 -5.41 -5.19 6.65
N GLU A 75 -6.69 -5.32 6.29
CA GLU A 75 -7.46 -6.51 6.63
C GLU A 75 -7.40 -7.45 5.43
N ARG A 76 -6.92 -8.67 5.67
CA ARG A 76 -6.78 -9.64 4.58
C ARG A 76 -8.12 -10.29 4.30
N ILE A 77 -8.48 -10.33 3.02
CA ILE A 77 -9.73 -10.95 2.57
C ILE A 77 -9.41 -12.11 1.63
N THR A 78 -10.32 -13.06 1.58
CA THR A 78 -10.23 -14.20 0.66
C THR A 78 -11.22 -13.97 -0.48
N ILE A 79 -10.74 -14.16 -1.70
CA ILE A 79 -11.57 -14.03 -2.90
C ILE A 79 -11.79 -15.40 -3.52
#